data_6f4d5f0377f93d87ed33e03ac4d0052c
#
_entry.id   6f4d5f0377f93d87ed33e03ac4d0052c
#
_cell.length_a   1.000
_cell.length_b   1.000
_cell.length_c   1.000
_cell.angle_alpha   90.00
_cell.angle_beta   90.00
_cell.angle_gamma   90.00
#
_symmetry.space_group_name_H-M   'P 1'
#
loop_
_entity.id
_entity.type
_entity.pdbx_description
1 polymer ?
#
loop_
_entity_poly.entity_id
_entity_poly.type
_entity_poly.pdbx_seq_one_letter_code
_entity_poly.pdbx_strand_id
1 'polypeptide(L)'
;MTPNLQILENDHWRCGILPGTGASIAFGQVKRHSAWLDVLRPTPEADYDNSSNCSSFIMLPWCNRIRGGLLQFGGDTFTLQTTKDDGTARHGDVRRRQWNIESLSDSAIVMTLHSRDYADMNWPFTFSARAEYRLEGADFIWELALRSEDERPFPAGFGHHPYFVRPEGENAPQLTIPCSRYYQLTDFMPAGESLPIRADLDFRQPRLLGQSEINDVLTGRQPDEPSRIVYPQ
;
A
#
# COMPACT_ATOMS: atom_id res chain seq x y z
N MET A 1 11.66 8.31 -20.34
CA MET A 1 12.11 9.33 -19.36
C MET A 1 12.48 8.56 -18.12
N THR A 2 13.66 8.84 -17.55
CA THR A 2 14.05 8.22 -16.28
C THR A 2 13.02 8.66 -15.23
N PRO A 3 12.41 7.75 -14.47
CA PRO A 3 11.50 8.13 -13.39
C PRO A 3 12.20 9.11 -12.45
N ASN A 4 11.52 10.18 -12.08
CA ASN A 4 12.08 11.23 -11.25
C ASN A 4 12.11 10.75 -9.79
N LEU A 5 13.14 9.98 -9.42
CA LEU A 5 13.37 9.49 -8.06
C LEU A 5 13.70 10.67 -7.15
N GLN A 6 12.93 10.83 -6.09
CA GLN A 6 13.20 11.78 -5.00
C GLN A 6 13.78 11.01 -3.81
N ILE A 7 14.87 11.51 -3.24
CA ILE A 7 15.51 10.91 -2.06
C ILE A 7 15.14 11.75 -0.84
N LEU A 8 14.66 11.07 0.20
CA LEU A 8 14.55 11.62 1.54
C LEU A 8 15.61 10.94 2.41
N GLU A 9 16.39 11.72 3.15
CA GLU A 9 17.43 11.19 4.01
C GLU A 9 17.60 12.03 5.28
N ASN A 10 17.79 11.33 6.41
CA ASN A 10 18.20 11.90 7.68
C ASN A 10 19.23 10.97 8.36
N ASP A 11 19.53 11.20 9.64
CA ASP A 11 20.52 10.38 10.38
C ASP A 11 20.08 8.92 10.58
N HIS A 12 18.79 8.59 10.39
CA HIS A 12 18.19 7.29 10.67
C HIS A 12 17.66 6.57 9.44
N TRP A 13 17.11 7.31 8.46
CA TRP A 13 16.43 6.76 7.31
C TRP A 13 16.95 7.33 6.00
N ARG A 14 16.93 6.50 4.97
CA ARG A 14 17.08 6.87 3.57
C ARG A 14 16.00 6.19 2.75
N CYS A 15 15.21 6.96 2.02
CA CYS A 15 14.05 6.47 1.26
C CYS A 15 14.02 7.06 -0.14
N GLY A 16 13.60 6.25 -1.11
CA GLY A 16 13.40 6.68 -2.49
C GLY A 16 11.91 6.74 -2.83
N ILE A 17 11.44 7.88 -3.34
CA ILE A 17 10.05 8.11 -3.71
C ILE A 17 9.95 8.37 -5.22
N LEU A 18 8.92 7.82 -5.87
CA LEU A 18 8.66 7.90 -7.30
C LEU A 18 7.32 8.61 -7.58
N PRO A 19 7.29 9.96 -7.63
CA PRO A 19 6.06 10.71 -7.92
C PRO A 19 5.45 10.35 -9.27
N GLY A 20 6.27 10.09 -10.29
CA GLY A 20 5.84 9.70 -11.63
C GLY A 20 5.20 8.32 -11.71
N THR A 21 5.40 7.48 -10.69
CA THR A 21 4.92 6.09 -10.65
C THR A 21 3.99 5.90 -9.45
N GLY A 22 2.90 6.68 -9.41
CA GLY A 22 1.84 6.54 -8.41
C GLY A 22 2.25 6.89 -6.98
N ALA A 23 3.21 7.81 -6.80
CA ALA A 23 3.82 8.13 -5.50
C ALA A 23 4.36 6.87 -4.78
N SER A 24 4.85 5.89 -5.55
CA SER A 24 5.40 4.64 -5.02
C SER A 24 6.69 4.86 -4.27
N ILE A 25 7.02 3.94 -3.36
CA ILE A 25 8.29 3.90 -2.65
C ILE A 25 9.22 2.92 -3.38
N ALA A 26 10.39 3.38 -3.79
CA ALA A 26 11.38 2.57 -4.49
C ALA A 26 12.25 1.75 -3.52
N PHE A 27 12.55 2.31 -2.36
CA PHE A 27 13.29 1.63 -1.27
C PHE A 27 13.08 2.37 0.05
N GLY A 28 13.29 1.66 1.16
CA GLY A 28 13.34 2.23 2.50
C GLY A 28 14.41 1.52 3.30
N GLN A 29 15.41 2.29 3.74
CA GLN A 29 16.60 1.80 4.44
C GLN A 29 16.74 2.49 5.79
N VAL A 30 17.14 1.74 6.81
CA VAL A 30 17.47 2.25 8.14
C VAL A 30 18.98 2.22 8.35
N LYS A 31 19.51 3.24 9.00
CA LYS A 31 20.92 3.30 9.34
C LYS A 31 21.21 2.51 10.61
N ARG A 32 22.09 1.54 10.51
CA ARG A 32 22.61 0.78 11.65
C ARG A 32 24.13 0.87 11.66
N HIS A 33 24.69 1.45 12.72
CA HIS A 33 26.11 1.81 12.81
C HIS A 33 26.51 2.73 11.63
N SER A 34 27.27 2.24 10.68
CA SER A 34 27.73 2.99 9.49
C SER A 34 27.13 2.48 8.17
N ALA A 35 26.18 1.51 8.23
CA ALA A 35 25.60 0.88 7.04
C ALA A 35 24.10 1.17 6.92
N TRP A 36 23.63 1.27 5.68
CA TRP A 36 22.22 1.28 5.34
C TRP A 36 21.72 -0.15 5.17
N LEU A 37 20.66 -0.52 5.89
CA LEU A 37 20.02 -1.82 5.83
C LEU A 37 18.61 -1.69 5.27
N ASP A 38 18.27 -2.55 4.33
CA ASP A 38 16.92 -2.57 3.74
C ASP A 38 15.88 -3.00 4.78
N VAL A 39 14.83 -2.21 4.91
CA VAL A 39 13.57 -2.54 5.61
C VAL A 39 12.50 -2.90 4.60
N LEU A 40 12.45 -2.15 3.50
CA LEU A 40 11.61 -2.47 2.35
C LEU A 40 12.48 -3.13 1.27
N ARG A 41 11.90 -4.09 0.56
CA ARG A 41 12.55 -4.75 -0.59
C ARG A 41 12.94 -3.69 -1.63
N PRO A 42 14.23 -3.49 -1.96
CA PRO A 42 14.61 -2.47 -2.92
C PRO A 42 14.07 -2.79 -4.32
N THR A 43 13.58 -1.77 -5.00
CA THR A 43 13.11 -1.85 -6.39
C THR A 43 14.31 -1.69 -7.32
N PRO A 44 14.52 -2.59 -8.30
CA PRO A 44 15.50 -2.36 -9.36
C PRO A 44 15.16 -1.09 -10.17
N GLU A 45 16.16 -0.33 -10.59
CA GLU A 45 15.94 0.90 -11.38
C GLU A 45 15.16 0.65 -12.67
N ALA A 46 15.35 -0.53 -13.28
CA ALA A 46 14.60 -0.93 -14.47
C ALA A 46 13.08 -1.06 -14.26
N ASP A 47 12.64 -1.14 -13.00
CA ASP A 47 11.25 -1.29 -12.59
C ASP A 47 10.65 0.01 -12.01
N TYR A 48 11.36 1.12 -12.03
CA TYR A 48 10.87 2.39 -11.45
C TYR A 48 9.65 2.97 -12.16
N ASP A 49 9.32 2.53 -13.34
CA ASP A 49 8.11 2.89 -14.09
C ASP A 49 6.93 1.94 -13.83
N ASN A 50 7.14 0.86 -13.06
CA ASN A 50 6.12 -0.14 -12.75
C ASN A 50 5.82 -0.21 -11.25
N SER A 51 4.76 0.46 -10.82
CA SER A 51 4.34 0.50 -9.41
C SER A 51 4.15 -0.89 -8.79
N SER A 52 3.77 -1.91 -9.57
CA SER A 52 3.57 -3.28 -9.06
C SER A 52 4.88 -3.94 -8.59
N ASN A 53 6.02 -3.47 -9.07
CA ASN A 53 7.34 -3.98 -8.72
C ASN A 53 8.03 -3.12 -7.63
N CYS A 54 7.45 -1.95 -7.33
CA CYS A 54 7.99 -1.05 -6.29
C CYS A 54 7.93 -1.66 -4.88
N SER A 55 8.75 -1.12 -3.99
CA SER A 55 8.82 -1.52 -2.57
C SER A 55 7.51 -1.28 -1.83
N SER A 56 6.75 -0.28 -2.24
CA SER A 56 5.36 -0.05 -1.83
C SER A 56 4.64 0.80 -2.87
N PHE A 57 3.36 0.53 -3.07
CA PHE A 57 2.50 1.37 -3.89
C PHE A 57 1.19 1.70 -3.18
N ILE A 58 0.54 2.79 -3.60
CA ILE A 58 -0.74 3.24 -3.07
C ILE A 58 -1.88 2.50 -3.76
N MET A 59 -2.77 1.91 -2.96
CA MET A 59 -4.05 1.36 -3.41
C MET A 59 -5.14 2.39 -3.12
N LEU A 60 -5.64 3.08 -4.16
CA LEU A 60 -6.66 4.12 -4.05
C LEU A 60 -7.33 4.28 -5.44
N PRO A 61 -8.65 4.47 -5.57
CA PRO A 61 -9.65 4.63 -4.51
C PRO A 61 -10.28 3.31 -4.01
N TRP A 62 -9.71 2.14 -4.34
CA TRP A 62 -10.08 0.86 -3.73
C TRP A 62 -8.85 -0.03 -3.48
N CYS A 63 -8.96 -0.85 -2.44
CA CYS A 63 -8.00 -1.91 -2.13
C CYS A 63 -8.47 -3.25 -2.70
N ASN A 64 -7.54 -4.18 -2.89
CA ASN A 64 -7.81 -5.52 -3.37
C ASN A 64 -8.55 -5.51 -4.73
N ARG A 65 -9.58 -6.34 -4.92
CA ARG A 65 -10.22 -6.62 -6.21
C ARG A 65 -11.69 -6.29 -6.23
N ILE A 66 -12.19 -5.80 -7.39
CA ILE A 66 -13.61 -5.70 -7.71
C ILE A 66 -13.90 -6.74 -8.79
N ARG A 67 -14.78 -7.70 -8.48
CA ARG A 67 -15.12 -8.86 -9.33
C ARG A 67 -15.68 -8.40 -10.67
N GLY A 68 -15.08 -8.89 -11.77
CA GLY A 68 -15.49 -8.53 -13.13
C GLY A 68 -15.45 -7.03 -13.42
N GLY A 69 -14.79 -6.23 -12.56
CA GLY A 69 -14.82 -4.77 -12.67
C GLY A 69 -16.19 -4.14 -12.39
N LEU A 70 -17.16 -4.87 -11.84
CA LEU A 70 -18.52 -4.37 -11.61
C LEU A 70 -18.64 -3.75 -10.22
N LEU A 71 -18.59 -2.43 -10.15
CA LEU A 71 -18.81 -1.66 -8.93
C LEU A 71 -20.29 -1.32 -8.81
N GLN A 72 -20.93 -1.81 -7.74
CA GLN A 72 -22.32 -1.50 -7.41
C GLN A 72 -22.37 -0.52 -6.24
N PHE A 73 -22.98 0.63 -6.43
CA PHE A 73 -23.15 1.63 -5.38
C PHE A 73 -24.31 2.57 -5.64
N GLY A 74 -25.11 2.86 -4.60
CA GLY A 74 -26.22 3.80 -4.66
C GLY A 74 -27.35 3.40 -5.63
N GLY A 75 -27.48 2.12 -5.95
CA GLY A 75 -28.43 1.59 -6.94
C GLY A 75 -27.89 1.56 -8.37
N ASP A 76 -26.74 2.15 -8.62
CA ASP A 76 -26.06 2.15 -9.92
C ASP A 76 -25.03 1.03 -10.02
N THR A 77 -24.73 0.63 -11.25
CA THR A 77 -23.64 -0.30 -11.59
C THR A 77 -22.67 0.39 -12.53
N PHE A 78 -21.40 0.45 -12.15
CA PHE A 78 -20.32 1.03 -12.93
C PHE A 78 -19.38 -0.07 -13.41
N THR A 79 -18.90 0.03 -14.65
CA THR A 79 -17.93 -0.92 -15.21
C THR A 79 -16.54 -0.31 -15.15
N LEU A 80 -15.65 -0.94 -14.40
CA LEU A 80 -14.23 -0.58 -14.31
C LEU A 80 -13.40 -1.42 -15.27
N GLN A 81 -12.29 -0.88 -15.74
CA GLN A 81 -11.30 -1.62 -16.50
C GLN A 81 -10.69 -2.71 -15.61
N THR A 82 -10.60 -3.92 -16.16
CA THR A 82 -10.05 -5.09 -15.46
C THR A 82 -8.63 -5.41 -15.92
N THR A 83 -7.91 -6.17 -15.10
CA THR A 83 -6.62 -6.77 -15.47
C THR A 83 -6.86 -7.98 -16.38
N LYS A 84 -5.92 -8.26 -17.29
CA LYS A 84 -6.05 -9.37 -18.25
C LYS A 84 -5.84 -10.74 -17.62
N ASP A 85 -5.11 -10.79 -16.50
CA ASP A 85 -4.71 -12.02 -15.83
C ASP A 85 -5.84 -12.67 -15.03
N ASP A 86 -6.67 -11.88 -14.34
CA ASP A 86 -7.72 -12.40 -13.46
C ASP A 86 -9.12 -11.79 -13.70
N GLY A 87 -9.25 -10.88 -14.67
CA GLY A 87 -10.54 -10.26 -15.01
C GLY A 87 -11.13 -9.41 -13.90
N THR A 88 -10.34 -8.95 -12.94
CA THR A 88 -10.79 -8.07 -11.86
C THR A 88 -10.23 -6.66 -11.99
N ALA A 89 -10.90 -5.64 -11.46
CA ALA A 89 -10.29 -4.34 -11.24
C ALA A 89 -9.49 -4.40 -9.92
N ARG A 90 -8.16 -4.14 -9.98
CA ARG A 90 -7.24 -4.46 -8.88
C ARG A 90 -6.45 -3.26 -8.39
N HIS A 91 -6.46 -3.04 -7.07
CA HIS A 91 -5.59 -2.14 -6.31
C HIS A 91 -5.64 -0.67 -6.70
N GLY A 92 -6.80 -0.17 -7.09
CA GLY A 92 -6.96 1.24 -7.44
C GLY A 92 -6.30 1.62 -8.76
N ASP A 93 -6.43 2.89 -9.12
CA ASP A 93 -5.89 3.43 -10.38
C ASP A 93 -4.74 4.40 -10.16
N VAL A 94 -4.72 5.12 -9.01
CA VAL A 94 -3.72 6.19 -8.76
C VAL A 94 -2.26 5.72 -8.77
N ARG A 95 -2.01 4.43 -8.54
CA ARG A 95 -0.69 3.81 -8.59
C ARG A 95 -0.03 3.86 -9.97
N ARG A 96 -0.81 4.13 -11.02
CA ARG A 96 -0.35 4.24 -12.41
C ARG A 96 -0.28 5.68 -12.89
N ARG A 97 -0.57 6.64 -12.02
CA ARG A 97 -0.67 8.05 -12.37
C ARG A 97 0.54 8.83 -11.85
N GLN A 98 0.86 9.88 -12.54
CA GLN A 98 1.83 10.83 -12.03
C GLN A 98 1.18 11.67 -10.93
N TRP A 99 1.88 11.86 -9.81
CA TRP A 99 1.46 12.78 -8.75
C TRP A 99 2.25 14.07 -8.86
N ASN A 100 1.60 15.17 -8.55
CA ASN A 100 2.22 16.50 -8.50
C ASN A 100 2.92 16.69 -7.16
N ILE A 101 4.17 17.13 -7.17
CA ILE A 101 4.89 17.51 -5.95
C ILE A 101 4.38 18.87 -5.51
N GLU A 102 3.77 18.93 -4.32
CA GLU A 102 3.32 20.17 -3.66
C GLU A 102 4.46 20.81 -2.88
N SER A 103 5.23 19.99 -2.15
CA SER A 103 6.43 20.41 -1.43
C SER A 103 7.45 19.28 -1.35
N LEU A 104 8.73 19.68 -1.29
CA LEU A 104 9.87 18.77 -1.19
C LEU A 104 10.97 19.39 -0.34
N SER A 105 11.50 18.59 0.59
CA SER A 105 12.71 18.88 1.37
C SER A 105 13.55 17.61 1.48
N ASP A 106 14.70 17.69 2.16
CA ASP A 106 15.55 16.51 2.39
C ASP A 106 14.87 15.43 3.23
N SER A 107 13.89 15.80 4.06
CA SER A 107 13.22 14.89 4.99
C SER A 107 11.72 14.69 4.74
N ALA A 108 11.12 15.40 3.78
CA ALA A 108 9.69 15.26 3.52
C ALA A 108 9.32 15.56 2.07
N ILE A 109 8.31 14.85 1.58
CA ILE A 109 7.66 15.13 0.30
C ILE A 109 6.14 15.06 0.48
N VAL A 110 5.46 16.08 -0.05
CA VAL A 110 4.00 16.13 -0.16
C VAL A 110 3.62 16.08 -1.62
N MET A 111 2.72 15.17 -1.94
CA MET A 111 2.26 14.96 -3.32
C MET A 111 0.74 14.96 -3.37
N THR A 112 0.19 15.48 -4.46
CA THR A 112 -1.25 15.56 -4.70
C THR A 112 -1.61 14.97 -6.07
N LEU A 113 -2.86 14.47 -6.15
CA LEU A 113 -3.48 14.00 -7.38
C LEU A 113 -4.94 14.43 -7.40
N HIS A 114 -5.41 14.95 -8.52
CA HIS A 114 -6.82 15.18 -8.77
C HIS A 114 -7.32 14.23 -9.87
N SER A 115 -8.36 13.47 -9.58
CA SER A 115 -8.91 12.48 -10.54
C SER A 115 -9.39 13.13 -11.84
N ARG A 116 -9.85 14.39 -11.78
CA ARG A 116 -10.30 15.18 -12.93
C ARG A 116 -9.20 15.49 -13.95
N ASP A 117 -7.93 15.39 -13.55
CA ASP A 117 -6.79 15.66 -14.45
C ASP A 117 -6.54 14.47 -15.41
N TYR A 118 -7.25 13.35 -15.21
CA TYR A 118 -7.12 12.12 -15.99
C TYR A 118 -8.45 11.72 -16.60
N ALA A 119 -8.63 11.99 -17.89
CA ALA A 119 -9.86 11.66 -18.63
C ALA A 119 -10.17 10.15 -18.63
N ASP A 120 -9.15 9.31 -18.44
CA ASP A 120 -9.22 7.85 -18.41
C ASP A 120 -9.12 7.27 -16.98
N MET A 121 -9.41 8.07 -15.96
CA MET A 121 -9.44 7.60 -14.56
C MET A 121 -10.40 6.42 -14.41
N ASN A 122 -9.89 5.28 -13.96
CA ASN A 122 -10.69 4.07 -13.80
C ASN A 122 -11.54 4.09 -12.52
N TRP A 123 -12.26 5.19 -12.30
CA TRP A 123 -13.18 5.40 -11.19
C TRP A 123 -14.25 6.41 -11.58
N PRO A 124 -15.55 6.11 -11.35
CA PRO A 124 -16.63 6.94 -11.87
C PRO A 124 -16.92 8.22 -11.06
N PHE A 125 -16.20 8.45 -9.97
CA PHE A 125 -16.40 9.57 -9.05
C PHE A 125 -15.19 10.49 -9.02
N THR A 126 -15.44 11.77 -8.76
CA THR A 126 -14.38 12.78 -8.68
C THR A 126 -13.82 12.88 -7.26
N PHE A 127 -12.50 12.85 -7.16
CA PHE A 127 -11.79 12.93 -5.88
C PHE A 127 -10.44 13.62 -6.04
N SER A 128 -9.90 14.09 -4.92
CA SER A 128 -8.49 14.41 -4.78
C SER A 128 -7.83 13.50 -3.74
N ALA A 129 -6.55 13.27 -3.91
CA ALA A 129 -5.73 12.49 -3.00
C ALA A 129 -4.46 13.27 -2.63
N ARG A 130 -4.00 13.10 -1.39
CA ARG A 130 -2.75 13.64 -0.88
C ARG A 130 -1.96 12.54 -0.22
N ALA A 131 -0.69 12.41 -0.60
CA ALA A 131 0.27 11.52 0.04
C ALA A 131 1.40 12.35 0.63
N GLU A 132 1.74 12.08 1.88
CA GLU A 132 2.89 12.67 2.55
C GLU A 132 3.80 11.57 3.06
N TYR A 133 5.08 11.70 2.74
CA TYR A 133 6.14 10.88 3.30
C TYR A 133 7.11 11.78 4.01
N ARG A 134 7.39 11.51 5.30
CA ARG A 134 8.28 12.35 6.10
C ARG A 134 9.13 11.53 7.07
N LEU A 135 10.33 12.01 7.29
CA LEU A 135 11.30 11.46 8.24
C LEU A 135 11.34 12.36 9.48
N GLU A 136 10.88 11.84 10.62
CA GLU A 136 10.89 12.54 11.90
C GLU A 136 11.72 11.75 12.91
N GLY A 137 12.96 12.21 13.17
CA GLY A 137 13.89 11.44 13.99
C GLY A 137 14.11 10.04 13.44
N ALA A 138 13.77 9.01 14.22
CA ALA A 138 13.89 7.60 13.82
C ALA A 138 12.63 7.03 13.12
N ASP A 139 11.64 7.87 12.85
CA ASP A 139 10.40 7.44 12.23
C ASP A 139 10.35 7.81 10.73
N PHE A 140 9.88 6.87 9.91
CA PHE A 140 9.46 7.11 8.53
C PHE A 140 7.94 7.03 8.47
N ILE A 141 7.28 8.16 8.33
CA ILE A 141 5.84 8.32 8.44
C ILE A 141 5.22 8.45 7.05
N TRP A 142 4.14 7.69 6.82
CA TRP A 142 3.37 7.69 5.59
C TRP A 142 1.94 8.11 5.91
N GLU A 143 1.50 9.21 5.34
CA GLU A 143 0.13 9.68 5.46
C GLU A 143 -0.54 9.72 4.09
N LEU A 144 -1.76 9.21 4.03
CA LEU A 144 -2.56 9.17 2.83
C LEU A 144 -3.95 9.70 3.14
N ALA A 145 -4.40 10.68 2.38
CA ALA A 145 -5.73 11.24 2.48
C ALA A 145 -6.45 11.18 1.14
N LEU A 146 -7.76 10.95 1.20
CA LEU A 146 -8.68 11.05 0.07
C LEU A 146 -9.80 12.02 0.44
N ARG A 147 -10.13 12.92 -0.47
CA ARG A 147 -11.25 13.85 -0.35
C ARG A 147 -12.20 13.65 -1.53
N SER A 148 -13.48 13.48 -1.22
CA SER A 148 -14.53 13.52 -2.26
C SER A 148 -14.63 14.93 -2.83
N GLU A 149 -14.66 15.01 -4.15
CA GLU A 149 -14.95 16.21 -4.94
C GLU A 149 -16.20 15.99 -5.82
N ASP A 150 -16.89 14.87 -5.61
CA ASP A 150 -18.14 14.53 -6.27
C ASP A 150 -19.34 15.14 -5.51
N GLU A 151 -20.42 15.43 -6.22
CA GLU A 151 -21.65 15.97 -5.63
C GLU A 151 -22.40 14.95 -4.77
N ARG A 152 -22.14 13.67 -4.97
CA ARG A 152 -22.76 12.56 -4.24
C ARG A 152 -21.71 11.74 -3.49
N PRO A 153 -22.07 11.09 -2.38
CA PRO A 153 -21.16 10.19 -1.70
C PRO A 153 -20.77 9.02 -2.61
N PHE A 154 -19.57 8.50 -2.42
CA PHE A 154 -19.10 7.28 -3.11
C PHE A 154 -18.29 6.39 -2.17
N PRO A 155 -18.17 5.08 -2.46
CA PRO A 155 -17.37 4.18 -1.67
C PRO A 155 -15.89 4.48 -1.90
N ALA A 156 -15.08 4.48 -0.85
CA ALA A 156 -13.64 4.63 -0.96
C ALA A 156 -12.92 3.68 -0.02
N GLY A 157 -11.85 3.08 -0.54
CA GLY A 157 -10.91 2.28 0.24
C GLY A 157 -9.48 2.65 -0.18
N PHE A 158 -8.58 2.77 0.79
CA PHE A 158 -7.20 3.11 0.49
C PHE A 158 -6.22 2.46 1.46
N GLY A 159 -4.98 2.36 1.04
CA GLY A 159 -3.89 1.82 1.82
C GLY A 159 -2.60 1.71 1.02
N HIS A 160 -1.57 1.24 1.68
CA HIS A 160 -0.29 0.91 1.08
C HIS A 160 -0.16 -0.59 0.87
N HIS A 161 0.64 -0.98 -0.13
CA HIS A 161 1.00 -2.36 -0.41
C HIS A 161 2.53 -2.52 -0.23
N PRO A 162 3.03 -2.55 1.02
CA PRO A 162 4.45 -2.64 1.27
C PRO A 162 5.00 -4.06 1.09
N TYR A 163 6.23 -4.14 0.60
CA TYR A 163 7.03 -5.35 0.55
C TYR A 163 8.21 -5.21 1.51
N PHE A 164 8.04 -5.73 2.70
CA PHE A 164 9.10 -5.77 3.69
C PHE A 164 10.12 -6.86 3.37
N VAL A 165 11.41 -6.62 3.68
CA VAL A 165 12.41 -7.68 3.62
C VAL A 165 12.06 -8.78 4.63
N ARG A 166 12.33 -10.03 4.26
CA ARG A 166 12.02 -11.20 5.09
C ARG A 166 13.27 -12.05 5.29
N PRO A 167 14.18 -11.64 6.15
CA PRO A 167 15.33 -12.45 6.52
C PRO A 167 14.87 -13.72 7.24
N GLU A 168 15.70 -14.76 7.16
CA GLU A 168 15.46 -16.07 7.76
C GLU A 168 16.32 -16.31 9.00
N GLY A 169 16.03 -17.42 9.71
CA GLY A 169 16.79 -17.85 10.88
C GLY A 169 16.64 -16.90 12.06
N GLU A 170 17.75 -16.59 12.70
CA GLU A 170 17.79 -15.71 13.89
C GLU A 170 17.36 -14.26 13.60
N ASN A 171 17.43 -13.86 12.35
CA ASN A 171 17.01 -12.52 11.90
C ASN A 171 15.54 -12.47 11.45
N ALA A 172 14.79 -13.55 11.55
CA ALA A 172 13.41 -13.59 11.13
C ALA A 172 12.54 -12.61 11.95
N PRO A 173 11.71 -11.79 11.27
CA PRO A 173 10.86 -10.82 11.96
C PRO A 173 9.71 -11.49 12.69
N GLN A 174 9.26 -10.86 13.78
CA GLN A 174 8.01 -11.16 14.45
C GLN A 174 6.89 -10.30 13.88
N LEU A 175 5.75 -10.91 13.64
CA LEU A 175 4.55 -10.25 13.13
C LEU A 175 3.45 -10.25 14.18
N THR A 176 2.77 -9.11 14.33
CA THR A 176 1.53 -8.97 15.09
C THR A 176 0.48 -8.35 14.20
N ILE A 177 -0.70 -8.97 14.12
CA ILE A 177 -1.88 -8.44 13.40
C ILE A 177 -3.09 -8.62 14.29
N PRO A 178 -3.67 -7.54 14.85
CA PRO A 178 -4.76 -7.61 15.82
C PRO A 178 -6.13 -7.84 15.14
N CYS A 179 -6.21 -8.86 14.28
CA CYS A 179 -7.43 -9.29 13.61
C CYS A 179 -7.97 -10.57 14.22
N SER A 180 -9.27 -10.61 14.50
CA SER A 180 -9.94 -11.75 15.13
C SER A 180 -10.68 -12.65 14.14
N ARG A 181 -10.76 -12.25 12.89
CA ARG A 181 -11.52 -12.95 11.84
C ARG A 181 -10.76 -12.93 10.52
N TYR A 182 -11.15 -13.80 9.60
CA TYR A 182 -10.63 -13.83 8.23
C TYR A 182 -11.75 -14.15 7.23
N TYR A 183 -11.52 -13.85 5.96
CA TYR A 183 -12.39 -14.32 4.87
C TYR A 183 -11.76 -15.52 4.17
N GLN A 184 -12.58 -16.51 3.91
CA GLN A 184 -12.22 -17.56 2.97
C GLN A 184 -12.15 -16.98 1.55
N LEU A 185 -11.15 -17.34 0.78
CA LEU A 185 -10.98 -16.84 -0.58
C LEU A 185 -11.40 -17.88 -1.60
N THR A 186 -12.12 -17.45 -2.63
CA THR A 186 -12.34 -18.19 -3.88
C THR A 186 -11.88 -17.29 -5.01
N ASP A 187 -10.98 -17.77 -5.84
CA ASP A 187 -10.35 -17.00 -6.93
C ASP A 187 -9.78 -15.66 -6.44
N PHE A 188 -9.05 -15.69 -5.33
CA PHE A 188 -8.46 -14.51 -4.64
C PHE A 188 -9.47 -13.47 -4.13
N MET A 189 -10.75 -13.79 -4.11
CA MET A 189 -11.81 -12.91 -3.66
C MET A 189 -12.46 -13.45 -2.39
N PRO A 190 -12.81 -12.58 -1.41
CA PRO A 190 -13.61 -12.98 -0.28
C PRO A 190 -14.91 -13.67 -0.71
N ALA A 191 -15.24 -14.79 -0.08
CA ALA A 191 -16.44 -15.57 -0.33
C ALA A 191 -17.21 -15.79 0.99
N GLY A 192 -18.49 -15.48 0.97
CA GLY A 192 -19.36 -15.64 2.15
C GLY A 192 -19.05 -14.65 3.28
N GLU A 193 -19.39 -15.04 4.49
CA GLU A 193 -19.15 -14.25 5.69
C GLU A 193 -17.74 -14.49 6.26
N SER A 194 -17.24 -13.51 7.02
CA SER A 194 -15.97 -13.70 7.73
C SER A 194 -16.10 -14.77 8.82
N LEU A 195 -15.07 -15.57 8.99
CA LEU A 195 -14.97 -16.66 9.96
C LEU A 195 -14.07 -16.25 11.14
N PRO A 196 -14.22 -16.87 12.32
CA PRO A 196 -13.25 -16.71 13.41
C PRO A 196 -11.84 -17.06 12.96
N ILE A 197 -10.84 -16.30 13.45
CA ILE A 197 -9.44 -16.53 13.07
C ILE A 197 -9.01 -17.97 13.37
N ARG A 198 -8.38 -18.64 12.42
CA ARG A 198 -7.80 -19.97 12.60
C ARG A 198 -6.36 -19.89 13.14
N ALA A 199 -5.89 -20.93 13.80
CA ALA A 199 -4.64 -20.90 14.55
C ALA A 199 -3.40 -20.58 13.70
N ASP A 200 -3.35 -20.98 12.44
CA ASP A 200 -2.25 -20.71 11.52
C ASP A 200 -2.21 -19.23 11.06
N LEU A 201 -3.34 -18.54 11.09
CA LEU A 201 -3.49 -17.10 10.78
C LEU A 201 -3.55 -16.21 12.03
N ASP A 202 -3.51 -16.77 13.24
CA ASP A 202 -3.61 -16.01 14.47
C ASP A 202 -2.27 -15.33 14.81
N PHE A 203 -2.18 -14.05 14.46
CA PHE A 203 -1.07 -13.15 14.77
C PHE A 203 -1.45 -12.08 15.80
N ARG A 204 -2.48 -12.30 16.61
CA ARG A 204 -2.85 -11.35 17.68
C ARG A 204 -1.79 -11.25 18.78
N GLN A 205 -0.95 -12.27 18.91
CA GLN A 205 0.27 -12.22 19.72
C GLN A 205 1.49 -12.26 18.79
N PRO A 206 2.62 -11.62 19.16
CA PRO A 206 3.84 -11.64 18.39
C PRO A 206 4.30 -13.06 18.11
N ARG A 207 4.50 -13.40 16.84
CA ARG A 207 5.06 -14.70 16.43
C ARG A 207 5.92 -14.55 15.18
N LEU A 208 6.89 -15.44 15.03
CA LEU A 208 7.70 -15.52 13.84
C LEU A 208 6.84 -15.87 12.63
N LEU A 209 7.04 -15.17 11.54
CA LEU A 209 6.37 -15.47 10.28
C LEU A 209 6.83 -16.83 9.72
N GLY A 210 8.09 -17.21 9.98
CA GLY A 210 8.66 -18.47 9.56
C GLY A 210 8.61 -18.66 8.04
N GLN A 211 8.33 -19.86 7.58
CA GLN A 211 8.16 -20.23 6.16
C GLN A 211 6.69 -20.18 5.70
N SER A 212 5.78 -19.66 6.54
CA SER A 212 4.35 -19.65 6.20
C SER A 212 4.10 -18.74 4.99
N GLU A 213 3.37 -19.25 4.02
CA GLU A 213 2.77 -18.48 2.95
C GLU A 213 1.36 -18.09 3.37
N ILE A 214 1.13 -16.78 3.50
CA ILE A 214 -0.15 -16.22 3.92
C ILE A 214 -0.62 -15.29 2.82
N ASN A 215 -1.75 -15.62 2.22
CA ASN A 215 -2.43 -14.79 1.23
C ASN A 215 -3.92 -14.69 1.59
N ASP A 216 -4.18 -14.21 2.79
CA ASP A 216 -5.52 -14.20 3.39
C ASP A 216 -5.99 -12.77 3.62
N VAL A 217 -7.30 -12.58 3.63
CA VAL A 217 -7.93 -11.31 3.99
C VAL A 217 -8.35 -11.39 5.45
N LEU A 218 -7.62 -10.68 6.30
CA LEU A 218 -7.89 -10.60 7.72
C LEU A 218 -8.82 -9.42 8.03
N THR A 219 -9.71 -9.59 9.01
CA THR A 219 -10.70 -8.59 9.41
C THR A 219 -11.01 -8.68 10.91
N GLY A 220 -11.96 -7.88 11.39
CA GLY A 220 -12.25 -7.81 12.82
C GLY A 220 -11.06 -7.25 13.61
N ARG A 221 -10.37 -6.27 13.01
CA ARG A 221 -9.25 -5.58 13.62
C ARG A 221 -9.71 -4.79 14.84
N GLN A 222 -8.94 -4.83 15.91
CA GLN A 222 -9.14 -3.95 17.06
C GLN A 222 -8.68 -2.53 16.69
N PRO A 223 -9.53 -1.50 16.85
CA PRO A 223 -9.26 -0.16 16.33
C PRO A 223 -7.98 0.47 16.83
N ASP A 224 -7.66 0.29 18.11
CA ASP A 224 -6.57 0.98 18.79
C ASP A 224 -5.26 0.17 18.82
N GLU A 225 -5.25 -1.02 18.22
CA GLU A 225 -4.06 -1.86 18.20
C GLU A 225 -3.40 -1.81 16.80
N PRO A 226 -2.11 -1.41 16.70
CA PRO A 226 -1.38 -1.41 15.43
C PRO A 226 -0.95 -2.82 15.04
N SER A 227 -0.95 -3.11 13.73
CA SER A 227 -0.16 -4.22 13.21
C SER A 227 1.32 -3.87 13.30
N ARG A 228 2.19 -4.86 13.59
CA ARG A 228 3.62 -4.65 13.82
C ARG A 228 4.44 -5.70 13.12
N ILE A 229 5.56 -5.27 12.53
CA ILE A 229 6.68 -6.13 12.12
C ILE A 229 7.87 -5.69 12.95
N VAL A 230 8.45 -6.59 13.72
CA VAL A 230 9.60 -6.30 14.58
C VAL A 230 10.78 -7.15 14.13
N TYR A 231 11.83 -6.49 13.67
CA TYR A 231 13.10 -7.12 13.34
C TYR A 231 13.97 -7.26 14.58
N PRO A 232 14.71 -8.36 14.74
CA PRO A 232 15.70 -8.47 15.82
C PRO A 232 16.77 -7.36 15.70
N GLN A 233 17.35 -6.99 16.86
CA GLN A 233 18.40 -5.96 16.93
C GLN A 233 19.73 -6.45 16.40
#